data_a9c1d2015d805cba9b95bf603af28529
#
_entry.id   a9c1d2015d805cba9b95bf603af28529
#
_cell.length_a   1.000
_cell.length_b   1.000
_cell.length_c   1.000
_cell.angle_alpha   90.00
_cell.angle_beta   90.00
_cell.angle_gamma   90.00
#
_symmetry.space_group_name_H-M   'P 1'
#
loop_
_entity.id
_entity.type
_entity.pdbx_description
1 polymer ?
#
loop_
_entity_poly.entity_id
_entity_poly.type
_entity_poly.pdbx_seq_one_letter_code
_entity_poly.pdbx_strand_id
1 'polypeptide(L)'
;MVVCGVALFVLGGCANKEVVKSEEPIAVKSEAAKPAVPAKTGTSAAVRNQAAPKEAGQAKQAASQPAQLTAQQTSFEAIYFNFDQSDLSQAARDILSKNAAVMLKTRPDAKVRIEGNCDDRGSAEYNLALGERRADAARKYLVNMGVAAERLSVVSYGKEHPAVQGDNEKAWTKNRRDDFVIATP
;
A
#
# COMPACT_ATOMS: atom_id res chain seq x y z
N MET A 1 -19.63 -56.48 36.70
CA MET A 1 -18.52 -56.90 37.57
C MET A 1 -17.29 -56.15 37.11
N VAL A 2 -16.90 -55.21 37.98
CA VAL A 2 -15.53 -55.10 38.51
C VAL A 2 -14.57 -54.37 37.56
N VAL A 3 -13.77 -53.33 37.85
CA VAL A 3 -13.40 -52.68 39.14
C VAL A 3 -12.81 -51.30 38.77
N CYS A 4 -13.08 -50.34 39.61
CA CYS A 4 -12.39 -49.10 39.87
C CYS A 4 -10.86 -49.17 39.74
N GLY A 5 -10.29 -48.10 39.18
CA GLY A 5 -8.91 -47.74 39.33
C GLY A 5 -8.78 -46.24 39.38
N VAL A 6 -8.98 -45.69 40.58
CA VAL A 6 -8.63 -44.32 40.95
C VAL A 6 -7.10 -44.30 41.22
N ALA A 7 -6.37 -43.49 40.49
CA ALA A 7 -5.02 -43.13 40.84
C ALA A 7 -4.95 -41.62 41.08
N LEU A 8 -4.95 -41.23 42.34
CA LEU A 8 -4.51 -39.95 42.85
C LEU A 8 -2.98 -39.84 42.67
N PHE A 9 -2.53 -38.76 42.02
CA PHE A 9 -1.17 -38.31 42.18
C PHE A 9 -1.16 -36.93 42.80
N VAL A 10 -0.56 -36.91 43.98
CA VAL A 10 -0.41 -35.77 44.87
C VAL A 10 0.84 -34.98 44.52
N LEU A 11 0.67 -33.65 44.45
CA LEU A 11 1.57 -32.57 44.87
C LEU A 11 3.09 -32.75 44.77
N GLY A 12 3.71 -31.91 43.97
CA GLY A 12 5.08 -31.50 44.06
C GLY A 12 5.22 -30.06 43.63
N GLY A 13 5.11 -29.15 44.58
CA GLY A 13 5.43 -27.75 44.38
C GLY A 13 6.94 -27.53 44.36
N CYS A 14 7.42 -26.70 43.44
CA CYS A 14 8.65 -25.96 43.56
C CYS A 14 8.44 -24.56 43.05
N ALA A 15 8.26 -23.66 43.97
CA ALA A 15 8.38 -22.23 43.76
C ALA A 15 9.84 -21.90 43.48
N ASN A 16 10.17 -21.46 42.27
CA ASN A 16 11.43 -20.80 42.04
C ASN A 16 11.14 -19.32 41.76
N LYS A 17 11.30 -18.52 42.80
CA LYS A 17 11.36 -17.07 42.74
C LYS A 17 12.76 -16.68 42.29
N GLU A 18 12.97 -16.46 41.04
CA GLU A 18 14.09 -15.64 40.58
C GLU A 18 13.69 -14.18 40.57
N VAL A 19 14.29 -13.47 41.50
CA VAL A 19 14.32 -12.02 41.60
C VAL A 19 15.21 -11.52 40.47
N VAL A 20 14.61 -11.08 39.36
CA VAL A 20 15.34 -10.32 38.36
C VAL A 20 15.43 -8.87 38.85
N LYS A 21 16.66 -8.54 39.21
CA LYS A 21 17.15 -7.26 39.61
C LYS A 21 16.85 -6.21 38.54
N SER A 22 16.12 -5.20 38.95
CA SER A 22 15.85 -3.99 38.17
C SER A 22 17.19 -3.34 37.79
N GLU A 23 17.50 -3.29 36.52
CA GLU A 23 18.52 -2.39 35.99
C GLU A 23 17.83 -1.11 35.53
N GLU A 24 18.34 -0.01 36.04
CA GLU A 24 17.86 1.38 35.80
C GLU A 24 17.98 1.79 34.34
N PRO A 25 17.07 2.65 33.83
CA PRO A 25 17.19 3.19 32.47
C PRO A 25 18.31 4.22 32.40
N ILE A 26 19.26 3.97 31.53
CA ILE A 26 20.31 4.92 31.17
C ILE A 26 19.65 6.12 30.50
N ALA A 27 19.64 7.25 31.18
CA ALA A 27 19.28 8.54 30.64
C ALA A 27 20.26 8.96 29.54
N VAL A 28 19.89 8.86 28.29
CA VAL A 28 20.62 9.49 27.21
C VAL A 28 20.26 10.96 27.18
N LYS A 29 21.22 11.74 27.64
CA LYS A 29 21.24 13.20 27.64
C LYS A 29 21.21 13.70 26.20
N SER A 30 20.07 14.26 25.79
CA SER A 30 19.91 14.98 24.54
C SER A 30 20.71 16.27 24.60
N GLU A 31 21.83 16.31 23.87
CA GLU A 31 22.57 17.52 23.62
C GLU A 31 22.10 18.15 22.32
N ALA A 32 21.42 19.26 22.47
CA ALA A 32 20.97 20.11 21.38
C ALA A 32 22.17 20.83 20.75
N ALA A 33 22.53 20.49 19.55
CA ALA A 33 23.40 21.30 18.73
C ALA A 33 22.60 21.92 17.58
N LYS A 34 22.33 23.19 17.77
CA LYS A 34 21.85 24.15 16.76
C LYS A 34 23.07 24.69 16.02
N PRO A 35 23.14 24.65 14.71
CA PRO A 35 23.99 25.59 13.98
C PRO A 35 23.17 26.72 13.38
N ALA A 36 23.66 27.90 13.71
CA ALA A 36 23.18 29.18 13.24
C ALA A 36 23.44 29.39 11.75
N VAL A 37 22.51 30.10 11.11
CA VAL A 37 22.60 30.70 9.78
C VAL A 37 23.56 31.89 9.84
N PRO A 38 24.39 32.13 8.83
CA PRO A 38 24.77 33.50 8.48
C PRO A 38 24.14 33.90 7.15
N ALA A 39 23.30 34.92 7.22
CA ALA A 39 22.92 35.74 6.09
C ALA A 39 24.13 36.50 5.57
N LYS A 40 24.32 36.51 4.24
CA LYS A 40 25.04 37.58 3.56
C LYS A 40 24.31 37.99 2.29
N THR A 41 23.83 39.18 2.37
CA THR A 41 23.42 40.16 1.38
C THR A 41 24.40 40.29 0.23
N GLY A 42 23.89 40.41 -0.98
CA GLY A 42 24.68 40.79 -2.18
C GLY A 42 23.76 41.04 -3.36
N THR A 43 23.28 42.17 -3.44
CA THR A 43 22.89 43.20 -4.37
C THR A 43 23.21 42.98 -5.87
N SER A 44 22.11 43.14 -6.66
CA SER A 44 22.03 43.90 -7.95
C SER A 44 22.84 43.46 -9.16
N ALA A 45 22.15 43.13 -10.25
CA ALA A 45 22.18 43.95 -11.47
C ALA A 45 21.17 43.43 -12.51
N ALA A 46 20.33 44.31 -12.93
CA ALA A 46 19.44 44.17 -14.08
C ALA A 46 20.19 44.22 -15.39
N VAL A 47 19.87 43.36 -16.34
CA VAL A 47 20.04 43.63 -17.78
C VAL A 47 18.80 43.16 -18.52
N ARG A 48 18.22 44.15 -19.19
CA ARG A 48 17.16 44.09 -20.19
C ARG A 48 17.75 43.60 -21.52
N ASN A 49 16.98 42.81 -22.28
CA ASN A 49 16.64 43.01 -23.70
C ASN A 49 16.01 41.72 -24.21
N GLN A 50 14.78 41.76 -24.63
CA GLN A 50 14.17 42.08 -25.91
C GLN A 50 14.41 41.03 -27.00
N ALA A 51 13.29 40.66 -27.51
CA ALA A 51 12.93 40.21 -28.85
C ALA A 51 12.59 38.75 -29.03
N ALA A 52 11.28 38.55 -29.26
CA ALA A 52 10.76 37.43 -30.00
C ALA A 52 11.09 37.56 -31.50
N PRO A 53 11.13 36.48 -32.27
CA PRO A 53 10.04 36.34 -33.22
C PRO A 53 9.36 34.96 -33.24
N LYS A 54 8.13 35.01 -33.69
CA LYS A 54 7.25 33.93 -34.07
C LYS A 54 7.90 33.04 -35.14
N GLU A 55 7.72 31.72 -35.00
CA GLU A 55 7.35 30.92 -36.16
C GLU A 55 6.62 29.66 -35.72
N ALA A 56 5.54 29.40 -36.43
CA ALA A 56 4.61 28.32 -36.26
C ALA A 56 5.24 27.00 -36.68
N GLY A 57 5.26 26.03 -35.77
CA GLY A 57 5.49 24.65 -36.10
C GLY A 57 4.39 23.83 -35.46
N GLN A 58 3.37 23.51 -36.22
CA GLN A 58 2.36 22.51 -35.87
C GLN A 58 3.06 21.15 -35.73
N ALA A 59 3.41 20.76 -34.54
CA ALA A 59 3.69 19.37 -34.25
C ALA A 59 2.42 18.75 -33.67
N LYS A 60 1.81 17.88 -34.46
CA LYS A 60 0.73 17.00 -34.09
C LYS A 60 0.90 16.48 -32.65
N GLN A 61 0.00 16.89 -31.78
CA GLN A 61 -0.31 16.15 -30.56
C GLN A 61 -0.81 14.76 -30.97
N ALA A 62 0.07 13.80 -30.94
CA ALA A 62 -0.35 12.42 -30.77
C ALA A 62 -0.83 12.33 -29.33
N ALA A 63 -2.12 12.56 -29.14
CA ALA A 63 -2.81 12.15 -27.94
C ALA A 63 -2.61 10.64 -27.83
N SER A 64 -1.69 10.24 -26.96
CA SER A 64 -1.68 8.88 -26.44
C SER A 64 -2.96 8.73 -25.63
N GLN A 65 -4.00 8.28 -26.30
CA GLN A 65 -5.16 7.69 -25.65
C GLN A 65 -4.63 6.60 -24.73
N PRO A 66 -5.03 6.59 -23.43
CA PRO A 66 -4.83 5.41 -22.62
C PRO A 66 -5.50 4.27 -23.37
N ALA A 67 -4.71 3.25 -23.68
CA ALA A 67 -5.19 2.04 -24.31
C ALA A 67 -6.39 1.55 -23.49
N GLN A 68 -7.59 1.76 -24.02
CA GLN A 68 -8.76 1.01 -23.63
C GLN A 68 -8.48 -0.44 -23.97
N LEU A 69 -7.90 -1.15 -23.01
CA LEU A 69 -7.91 -2.60 -22.98
C LEU A 69 -9.37 -2.99 -22.85
N THR A 70 -9.96 -3.27 -24.00
CA THR A 70 -11.31 -3.81 -24.13
C THR A 70 -11.42 -5.08 -23.31
N ALA A 71 -12.12 -4.94 -22.22
CA ALA A 71 -12.46 -5.93 -21.26
C ALA A 71 -13.29 -7.07 -21.86
N GLN A 72 -12.73 -8.22 -21.93
CA GLN A 72 -13.49 -9.43 -21.64
C GLN A 72 -13.09 -9.85 -20.23
N GLN A 73 -13.60 -9.10 -19.30
CA GLN A 73 -13.38 -9.19 -17.90
C GLN A 73 -14.43 -10.08 -17.27
N THR A 74 -14.01 -11.22 -16.79
CA THR A 74 -14.47 -11.59 -15.46
C THR A 74 -13.68 -10.65 -14.54
N SER A 75 -14.25 -9.48 -14.34
CA SER A 75 -13.58 -8.40 -13.66
C SER A 75 -13.56 -8.68 -12.18
N PHE A 76 -12.37 -8.74 -11.61
CA PHE A 76 -12.20 -8.60 -10.18
C PHE A 76 -12.67 -7.20 -9.76
N GLU A 77 -13.32 -7.11 -8.63
CA GLU A 77 -13.72 -5.83 -8.05
C GLU A 77 -12.53 -5.18 -7.36
N ALA A 78 -12.33 -3.87 -7.58
CA ALA A 78 -11.32 -3.08 -6.86
C ALA A 78 -11.73 -2.87 -5.40
N ILE A 79 -10.76 -2.78 -4.51
CA ILE A 79 -10.96 -2.42 -3.10
C ILE A 79 -10.46 -1.01 -2.82
N TYR A 80 -11.04 -0.36 -1.81
CA TYR A 80 -10.76 1.03 -1.48
C TYR A 80 -10.29 1.18 -0.04
N PHE A 81 -9.45 2.21 0.18
CA PHE A 81 -8.84 2.48 1.47
C PHE A 81 -9.17 3.89 1.98
N ASN A 82 -9.15 4.04 3.30
CA ASN A 82 -9.17 5.34 3.93
C ASN A 82 -7.85 6.08 3.71
N PHE A 83 -7.89 7.39 3.99
CA PHE A 83 -6.70 8.22 3.90
C PHE A 83 -5.60 7.68 4.82
N ASP A 84 -4.40 7.57 4.26
CA ASP A 84 -3.18 7.13 4.96
C ASP A 84 -3.27 5.76 5.66
N GLN A 85 -4.20 4.90 5.23
CA GLN A 85 -4.38 3.57 5.80
C GLN A 85 -4.11 2.46 4.79
N SER A 86 -3.62 1.33 5.29
CA SER A 86 -3.46 0.06 4.56
C SER A 86 -4.31 -1.07 5.16
N ASP A 87 -5.07 -0.79 6.20
CA ASP A 87 -5.95 -1.77 6.83
C ASP A 87 -7.18 -2.03 5.97
N LEU A 88 -7.56 -3.31 5.89
CA LEU A 88 -8.73 -3.73 5.13
C LEU A 88 -10.00 -3.44 5.93
N SER A 89 -10.86 -2.58 5.39
CA SER A 89 -12.21 -2.35 5.90
C SER A 89 -13.08 -3.61 5.73
N GLN A 90 -14.23 -3.68 6.40
CA GLN A 90 -15.16 -4.80 6.20
C GLN A 90 -15.62 -4.88 4.73
N ALA A 91 -15.94 -3.75 4.11
CA ALA A 91 -16.33 -3.71 2.70
C ALA A 91 -15.21 -4.24 1.77
N ALA A 92 -13.94 -3.88 2.05
CA ALA A 92 -12.81 -4.41 1.30
C ALA A 92 -12.67 -5.94 1.47
N ARG A 93 -12.85 -6.45 2.69
CA ARG A 93 -12.83 -7.90 2.95
C ARG A 93 -13.95 -8.65 2.24
N ASP A 94 -15.15 -8.08 2.17
CA ASP A 94 -16.30 -8.69 1.47
C ASP A 94 -16.02 -8.77 -0.05
N ILE A 95 -15.43 -7.74 -0.64
CA ILE A 95 -15.02 -7.74 -2.04
C ILE A 95 -13.89 -8.75 -2.26
N LEU A 96 -12.87 -8.78 -1.41
CA LEU A 96 -11.78 -9.75 -1.51
C LEU A 96 -12.28 -11.20 -1.40
N SER A 97 -13.29 -11.47 -0.58
CA SER A 97 -13.90 -12.79 -0.47
C SER A 97 -14.59 -13.20 -1.78
N LYS A 98 -15.27 -12.27 -2.46
CA LYS A 98 -15.84 -12.51 -3.80
C LYS A 98 -14.73 -12.75 -4.83
N ASN A 99 -13.69 -11.92 -4.84
CA ASN A 99 -12.56 -12.07 -5.73
C ASN A 99 -11.85 -13.44 -5.51
N ALA A 100 -11.66 -13.85 -4.25
CA ALA A 100 -11.13 -15.18 -3.92
C ALA A 100 -12.00 -16.30 -4.49
N ALA A 101 -13.33 -16.21 -4.34
CA ALA A 101 -14.24 -17.21 -4.89
C ALA A 101 -14.13 -17.31 -6.43
N VAL A 102 -13.98 -16.18 -7.13
CA VAL A 102 -13.75 -16.17 -8.59
C VAL A 102 -12.41 -16.83 -8.93
N MET A 103 -11.32 -16.48 -8.20
CA MET A 103 -10.00 -17.06 -8.40
C MET A 103 -9.97 -18.57 -8.17
N LEU A 104 -10.72 -19.07 -7.19
CA LEU A 104 -10.72 -20.49 -6.82
C LEU A 104 -11.63 -21.33 -7.70
N LYS A 105 -12.81 -20.81 -8.09
CA LYS A 105 -13.84 -21.57 -8.77
C LYS A 105 -13.88 -21.33 -10.28
N THR A 106 -13.71 -20.08 -10.70
CA THR A 106 -13.91 -19.69 -12.10
C THR A 106 -12.61 -19.58 -12.86
N ARG A 107 -11.52 -19.19 -12.18
CA ARG A 107 -10.21 -18.94 -12.78
C ARG A 107 -9.09 -19.62 -11.97
N PRO A 108 -9.07 -20.95 -11.82
CA PRO A 108 -8.12 -21.65 -10.96
C PRO A 108 -6.65 -21.48 -11.41
N ASP A 109 -6.42 -21.26 -12.71
CA ASP A 109 -5.07 -21.15 -13.29
C ASP A 109 -4.60 -19.71 -13.48
N ALA A 110 -5.48 -18.71 -13.30
CA ALA A 110 -5.11 -17.33 -13.53
C ALA A 110 -4.12 -16.84 -12.47
N LYS A 111 -3.05 -16.20 -12.93
CA LYS A 111 -2.16 -15.38 -12.10
C LYS A 111 -2.73 -13.98 -12.03
N VAL A 112 -2.72 -13.40 -10.85
CA VAL A 112 -3.30 -12.07 -10.60
C VAL A 112 -2.24 -11.14 -10.04
N ARG A 113 -2.12 -9.97 -10.63
CA ARG A 113 -1.33 -8.86 -10.12
C ARG A 113 -2.24 -7.91 -9.35
N ILE A 114 -1.86 -7.60 -8.13
CA ILE A 114 -2.52 -6.65 -7.25
C ILE A 114 -1.78 -5.34 -7.38
N GLU A 115 -2.47 -4.30 -7.82
CA GLU A 115 -1.89 -3.00 -8.12
C GLU A 115 -2.33 -1.98 -7.08
N GLY A 116 -1.39 -1.58 -6.20
CA GLY A 116 -1.65 -0.62 -5.14
C GLY A 116 -1.52 0.82 -5.63
N ASN A 117 -2.59 1.60 -5.44
CA ASN A 117 -2.66 2.99 -5.85
C ASN A 117 -3.00 3.90 -4.66
N CYS A 118 -2.52 5.12 -4.72
CA CYS A 118 -2.73 6.16 -3.72
C CYS A 118 -3.34 7.42 -4.34
N ASP A 119 -3.81 8.33 -3.49
CA ASP A 119 -4.11 9.69 -3.90
C ASP A 119 -2.80 10.51 -4.11
N ASP A 120 -2.89 11.71 -4.62
CA ASP A 120 -1.75 12.55 -5.02
C ASP A 120 -1.04 13.25 -3.85
N ARG A 121 -1.58 13.18 -2.65
CA ARG A 121 -1.02 13.83 -1.45
C ARG A 121 0.22 13.09 -0.95
N GLY A 122 1.24 13.85 -0.52
CA GLY A 122 2.50 13.30 -0.04
C GLY A 122 3.56 13.09 -1.12
N SER A 123 4.73 12.57 -0.74
CA SER A 123 5.83 12.31 -1.68
C SER A 123 5.56 11.06 -2.53
N ALA A 124 6.25 10.93 -3.66
CA ALA A 124 6.13 9.76 -4.53
C ALA A 124 6.62 8.49 -3.83
N GLU A 125 7.74 8.59 -3.11
CA GLU A 125 8.35 7.48 -2.38
C GLU A 125 7.43 6.98 -1.25
N TYR A 126 6.81 7.93 -0.51
CA TYR A 126 5.85 7.57 0.54
C TYR A 126 4.65 6.82 -0.03
N ASN A 127 4.07 7.35 -1.12
CA ASN A 127 2.92 6.73 -1.77
C ASN A 127 3.25 5.38 -2.40
N LEU A 128 4.47 5.22 -2.95
CA LEU A 128 4.93 3.94 -3.46
C LEU A 128 4.95 2.89 -2.34
N ALA A 129 5.54 3.21 -1.20
CA ALA A 129 5.56 2.33 -0.04
C ALA A 129 4.16 2.08 0.56
N LEU A 130 3.27 3.07 0.56
CA LEU A 130 1.89 2.91 1.04
C LEU A 130 1.07 2.01 0.12
N GLY A 131 1.19 2.18 -1.20
CA GLY A 131 0.54 1.32 -2.19
C GLY A 131 1.00 -0.13 -2.09
N GLU A 132 2.30 -0.36 -1.86
CA GLU A 132 2.84 -1.70 -1.63
C GLU A 132 2.25 -2.35 -0.38
N ARG A 133 2.18 -1.62 0.76
CA ARG A 133 1.55 -2.13 1.99
C ARG A 133 0.09 -2.50 1.80
N ARG A 134 -0.68 -1.70 1.04
CA ARG A 134 -2.08 -1.98 0.69
C ARG A 134 -2.22 -3.27 -0.10
N ALA A 135 -1.51 -3.36 -1.20
CA ALA A 135 -1.55 -4.53 -2.07
C ALA A 135 -1.05 -5.81 -1.35
N ASP A 136 -0.06 -5.68 -0.45
CA ASP A 136 0.40 -6.82 0.36
C ASP A 136 -0.63 -7.25 1.41
N ALA A 137 -1.38 -6.30 2.00
CA ALA A 137 -2.49 -6.62 2.88
C ALA A 137 -3.61 -7.39 2.14
N ALA A 138 -3.96 -6.97 0.93
CA ALA A 138 -4.90 -7.67 0.08
C ALA A 138 -4.40 -9.07 -0.32
N ARG A 139 -3.12 -9.20 -0.69
CA ARG A 139 -2.48 -10.48 -1.02
C ARG A 139 -2.54 -11.45 0.17
N LYS A 140 -2.17 -11.01 1.35
CA LYS A 140 -2.22 -11.83 2.58
C LYS A 140 -3.64 -12.32 2.86
N TYR A 141 -4.63 -11.46 2.69
CA TYR A 141 -6.03 -11.84 2.88
C TYR A 141 -6.46 -12.92 1.88
N LEU A 142 -6.14 -12.76 0.58
CA LEU A 142 -6.46 -13.75 -0.45
C LEU A 142 -5.76 -15.10 -0.20
N VAL A 143 -4.52 -15.10 0.26
CA VAL A 143 -3.81 -16.33 0.65
C VAL A 143 -4.52 -17.02 1.81
N ASN A 144 -4.94 -16.28 2.82
CA ASN A 144 -5.72 -16.82 3.95
C ASN A 144 -7.08 -17.38 3.51
N MET A 145 -7.63 -16.90 2.40
CA MET A 145 -8.84 -17.44 1.77
C MET A 145 -8.59 -18.68 0.89
N GLY A 146 -7.32 -19.12 0.79
CA GLY A 146 -6.94 -20.34 0.07
C GLY A 146 -6.40 -20.12 -1.34
N VAL A 147 -6.21 -18.88 -1.79
CA VAL A 147 -5.55 -18.61 -3.08
C VAL A 147 -4.05 -18.87 -2.94
N ALA A 148 -3.48 -19.68 -3.85
CA ALA A 148 -2.06 -20.01 -3.81
C ALA A 148 -1.18 -18.76 -3.98
N ALA A 149 -0.18 -18.60 -3.12
CA ALA A 149 0.64 -17.39 -3.04
C ALA A 149 1.42 -17.11 -4.34
N GLU A 150 1.83 -18.15 -5.04
CA GLU A 150 2.55 -18.09 -6.33
C GLU A 150 1.69 -17.59 -7.49
N ARG A 151 0.39 -17.50 -7.29
CA ARG A 151 -0.56 -16.91 -8.25
C ARG A 151 -0.74 -15.42 -8.06
N LEU A 152 -0.24 -14.87 -6.96
CA LEU A 152 -0.45 -13.49 -6.58
C LEU A 152 0.86 -12.71 -6.59
N SER A 153 0.92 -11.65 -7.39
CA SER A 153 2.01 -10.69 -7.40
C SER A 153 1.52 -9.31 -6.95
N VAL A 154 2.41 -8.52 -6.39
CA VAL A 154 2.13 -7.18 -5.91
C VAL A 154 2.96 -6.18 -6.68
N VAL A 155 2.34 -5.08 -7.08
CA VAL A 155 3.00 -3.91 -7.67
C VAL A 155 2.38 -2.67 -7.07
N SER A 156 3.18 -1.70 -6.70
CA SER A 156 2.69 -0.38 -6.32
C SER A 156 2.97 0.63 -7.43
N TYR A 157 1.99 1.41 -7.75
CA TYR A 157 2.13 2.58 -8.61
C TYR A 157 2.14 3.89 -7.79
N GLY A 158 1.95 3.78 -6.47
CA GLY A 158 1.86 4.97 -5.64
C GLY A 158 0.78 5.90 -6.16
N LYS A 159 1.14 7.15 -6.45
CA LYS A 159 0.22 8.18 -6.99
C LYS A 159 0.27 8.35 -8.50
N GLU A 160 1.06 7.55 -9.20
CA GLU A 160 1.33 7.75 -10.64
C GLU A 160 0.21 7.24 -11.57
N HIS A 161 -0.72 6.41 -11.05
CA HIS A 161 -1.83 5.83 -11.80
C HIS A 161 -3.20 6.25 -11.24
N PRO A 162 -3.56 7.53 -11.29
CA PRO A 162 -4.85 8.00 -10.81
C PRO A 162 -5.99 7.47 -11.68
N ALA A 163 -7.03 6.92 -11.04
CA ALA A 163 -8.28 6.56 -11.72
C ALA A 163 -9.10 7.79 -12.11
N VAL A 164 -9.00 8.85 -11.32
CA VAL A 164 -9.69 10.12 -11.55
C VAL A 164 -8.72 11.26 -11.28
N GLN A 165 -8.61 12.17 -12.23
CA GLN A 165 -7.84 13.40 -12.06
C GLN A 165 -8.61 14.37 -11.16
N GLY A 166 -7.87 15.10 -10.31
CA GLY A 166 -8.41 16.13 -9.44
C GLY A 166 -7.83 16.10 -8.03
N ASP A 167 -7.81 17.26 -7.41
CA ASP A 167 -7.24 17.55 -6.09
C ASP A 167 -8.34 17.75 -5.02
N ASN A 168 -9.32 16.87 -5.02
CA ASN A 168 -10.45 16.90 -4.09
C ASN A 168 -10.77 15.51 -3.53
N GLU A 169 -11.52 15.47 -2.42
CA GLU A 169 -11.81 14.20 -1.74
C GLU A 169 -12.56 13.19 -2.62
N LYS A 170 -13.37 13.66 -3.57
CA LYS A 170 -14.08 12.78 -4.50
C LYS A 170 -13.12 12.04 -5.44
N ALA A 171 -12.07 12.71 -5.92
CA ALA A 171 -11.02 12.09 -6.73
C ALA A 171 -10.12 11.21 -5.85
N TRP A 172 -9.66 11.73 -4.72
CA TRP A 172 -8.78 11.01 -3.80
C TRP A 172 -9.37 9.69 -3.32
N THR A 173 -10.66 9.67 -2.94
CA THR A 173 -11.33 8.42 -2.51
C THR A 173 -11.31 7.36 -3.62
N LYS A 174 -11.42 7.74 -4.89
CA LYS A 174 -11.37 6.81 -6.01
C LYS A 174 -9.93 6.36 -6.35
N ASN A 175 -8.95 7.19 -6.00
CA ASN A 175 -7.54 6.89 -6.28
C ASN A 175 -6.93 5.99 -5.19
N ARG A 176 -7.41 6.02 -3.95
CA ARG A 176 -6.99 5.14 -2.87
C ARG A 176 -7.57 3.73 -3.05
N ARG A 177 -7.01 2.96 -3.96
CA ARG A 177 -7.56 1.65 -4.34
C ARG A 177 -6.48 0.62 -4.63
N ASP A 178 -6.85 -0.65 -4.55
CA ASP A 178 -6.11 -1.71 -5.20
C ASP A 178 -6.94 -2.29 -6.34
N ASP A 179 -6.32 -2.42 -7.49
CA ASP A 179 -6.86 -3.07 -8.67
C ASP A 179 -6.32 -4.50 -8.78
N PHE A 180 -7.11 -5.41 -9.36
CA PHE A 180 -6.75 -6.81 -9.56
C PHE A 180 -6.72 -7.12 -11.05
N VAL A 181 -5.56 -7.38 -11.59
CA VAL A 181 -5.35 -7.58 -13.03
C VAL A 181 -4.86 -8.99 -13.28
N ILE A 182 -5.46 -9.69 -14.26
CA ILE A 182 -4.95 -10.98 -14.70
C ILE A 182 -3.60 -10.75 -15.38
N ALA A 183 -2.54 -11.32 -14.82
CA ALA A 183 -1.24 -11.29 -15.44
C ALA A 183 -1.24 -12.22 -16.64
N THR A 184 -1.12 -11.65 -17.84
CA THR A 184 -0.83 -12.43 -19.05
C THR A 184 0.61 -12.95 -18.99
N PRO A 185 0.87 -14.19 -19.41
CA PRO A 185 2.21 -14.76 -19.42
C PRO A 185 3.16 -14.01 -20.34
#